data_5ea2ac32342d872e946e1ad612206e4f
#
_entry.id   5ea2ac32342d872e946e1ad612206e4f
#
_cell.length_a   1.000
_cell.length_b   1.000
_cell.length_c   1.000
_cell.angle_alpha   90.00
_cell.angle_beta   90.00
_cell.angle_gamma   90.00
#
_symmetry.space_group_name_H-M   'P 1'
#
loop_
_entity.id
_entity.type
_entity.pdbx_description
1 polymer ?
#
loop_
_entity_poly.entity_id
_entity_poly.type
_entity_poly.pdbx_seq_one_letter_code
_entity_poly.pdbx_strand_id
1 'polypeptide(L)'
;KAIIAAMKKIQSQSTSNPSSISQAASVAALSGDQTCVREMTKAFRERHDYVVAALNGVPGFKCLPSAGTFYAFPNVSDAIRSKGLKDDLALSELLLNSGEIAVVPGSAFGAPGYLRLSFACSLETLKEAIRRITRVIG
;
A
#
# COMPACT_ATOMS: atom_id res chain seq x y z
N LYS A 1 9.82 30.77 19.09
CA LYS A 1 9.45 31.82 18.10
C LYS A 1 10.59 32.13 17.14
N ALA A 2 11.86 32.31 17.59
CA ALA A 2 13.00 32.67 16.73
C ALA A 2 13.28 31.62 15.63
N ILE A 3 13.24 30.31 15.95
CA ILE A 3 13.44 29.22 14.98
C ILE A 3 12.38 29.28 13.86
N ILE A 4 11.10 29.45 14.21
CA ILE A 4 10.03 29.56 13.20
C ILE A 4 10.22 30.78 12.30
N ALA A 5 10.67 31.89 12.86
CA ALA A 5 10.97 33.10 12.06
C ALA A 5 12.13 32.86 11.07
N ALA A 6 13.18 32.17 11.51
CA ALA A 6 14.31 31.80 10.65
C ALA A 6 13.88 30.83 9.54
N MET A 7 13.08 29.81 9.85
CA MET A 7 12.50 28.88 8.86
C MET A 7 11.66 29.61 7.81
N LYS A 8 10.77 30.51 8.23
CA LYS A 8 9.97 31.34 7.32
C LYS A 8 10.85 32.17 6.38
N LYS A 9 11.92 32.77 6.91
CA LYS A 9 12.85 33.57 6.11
C LYS A 9 13.56 32.72 5.04
N ILE A 10 14.04 31.54 5.40
CA ILE A 10 14.70 30.61 4.45
C ILE A 10 13.69 30.15 3.39
N GLN A 11 12.51 29.71 3.80
CA GLN A 11 11.48 29.23 2.88
C GLN A 11 11.03 30.31 1.90
N SER A 12 10.86 31.57 2.36
CA SER A 12 10.45 32.69 1.49
C SER A 12 11.47 33.02 0.40
N GLN A 13 12.74 32.60 0.56
CA GLN A 13 13.80 32.79 -0.41
C GLN A 13 14.02 31.56 -1.32
N SER A 14 13.58 30.38 -0.89
CA SER A 14 13.90 29.10 -1.55
C SER A 14 12.71 28.51 -2.31
N THR A 15 11.48 28.78 -1.91
CA THR A 15 10.27 28.17 -2.48
C THR A 15 9.19 29.22 -2.79
N SER A 16 8.42 28.94 -3.85
CA SER A 16 7.20 29.70 -4.17
C SER A 16 6.02 29.19 -3.34
N ASN A 17 4.96 30.01 -3.30
CA ASN A 17 3.68 29.59 -2.71
C ASN A 17 3.03 28.50 -3.59
N PRO A 18 2.11 27.68 -3.01
CA PRO A 18 1.27 26.80 -3.81
C PRO A 18 0.48 27.59 -4.85
N SER A 19 0.23 26.95 -6.02
CA SER A 19 -0.59 27.56 -7.07
C SER A 19 -1.96 28.01 -6.55
N SER A 20 -2.42 29.19 -6.94
CA SER A 20 -3.74 29.70 -6.55
C SER A 20 -4.89 28.79 -7.01
N ILE A 21 -4.74 28.15 -8.17
CA ILE A 21 -5.70 27.15 -8.68
C ILE A 21 -5.77 25.96 -7.72
N SER A 22 -4.61 25.44 -7.29
CA SER A 22 -4.55 24.33 -6.33
C SER A 22 -5.13 24.73 -4.97
N GLN A 23 -4.93 25.96 -4.50
CA GLN A 23 -5.52 26.46 -3.27
C GLN A 23 -7.04 26.54 -3.36
N ALA A 24 -7.57 27.10 -4.46
CA ALA A 24 -9.03 27.15 -4.70
C ALA A 24 -9.65 25.75 -4.78
N ALA A 25 -9.01 24.83 -5.47
CA ALA A 25 -9.42 23.42 -5.54
C ALA A 25 -9.42 22.75 -4.16
N SER A 26 -8.40 23.01 -3.33
CA SER A 26 -8.33 22.50 -1.96
C SER A 26 -9.45 23.03 -1.07
N VAL A 27 -9.76 24.32 -1.16
CA VAL A 27 -10.90 24.92 -0.44
C VAL A 27 -12.21 24.26 -0.86
N ALA A 28 -12.45 24.11 -2.16
CA ALA A 28 -13.65 23.44 -2.67
C ALA A 28 -13.75 21.98 -2.21
N ALA A 29 -12.64 21.23 -2.26
CA ALA A 29 -12.59 19.84 -1.82
C ALA A 29 -12.85 19.68 -0.31
N LEU A 30 -12.29 20.54 0.53
CA LEU A 30 -12.43 20.45 1.99
C LEU A 30 -13.76 20.97 2.50
N SER A 31 -14.35 21.99 1.83
CA SER A 31 -15.60 22.61 2.24
C SER A 31 -16.84 22.03 1.54
N GLY A 32 -16.65 21.25 0.50
CA GLY A 32 -17.71 20.64 -0.29
C GLY A 32 -18.29 19.38 0.33
N ASP A 33 -19.20 18.70 -0.39
CA ASP A 33 -19.79 17.44 0.03
C ASP A 33 -18.74 16.33 0.14
N GLN A 34 -18.71 15.65 1.30
CA GLN A 34 -17.80 14.57 1.63
C GLN A 34 -18.41 13.17 1.40
N THR A 35 -19.55 13.07 0.72
CA THR A 35 -20.23 11.78 0.50
C THR A 35 -19.34 10.80 -0.29
N CYS A 36 -18.67 11.29 -1.33
CA CYS A 36 -17.74 10.44 -2.12
C CYS A 36 -16.60 9.86 -1.27
N VAL A 37 -16.09 10.60 -0.29
CA VAL A 37 -15.04 10.12 0.62
C VAL A 37 -15.58 9.01 1.52
N ARG A 38 -16.80 9.17 2.05
CA ARG A 38 -17.44 8.14 2.89
C ARG A 38 -17.70 6.84 2.11
N GLU A 39 -18.23 6.96 0.89
CA GLU A 39 -18.48 5.81 0.01
C GLU A 39 -17.17 5.08 -0.36
N MET A 40 -16.15 5.84 -0.73
CA MET A 40 -14.82 5.31 -1.05
C MET A 40 -14.20 4.60 0.17
N THR A 41 -14.27 5.20 1.35
CA THR A 41 -13.76 4.62 2.60
C THR A 41 -14.45 3.30 2.92
N LYS A 42 -15.78 3.21 2.70
CA LYS A 42 -16.53 1.95 2.88
C LYS A 42 -16.03 0.86 1.93
N ALA A 43 -15.87 1.18 0.65
CA ALA A 43 -15.37 0.24 -0.35
C ALA A 43 -13.92 -0.21 -0.06
N PHE A 44 -13.05 0.71 0.39
CA PHE A 44 -11.69 0.37 0.80
C PHE A 44 -11.65 -0.49 2.06
N ARG A 45 -12.54 -0.27 3.02
CA ARG A 45 -12.67 -1.11 4.23
C ARG A 45 -13.01 -2.55 3.86
N GLU A 46 -13.98 -2.74 3.00
CA GLU A 46 -14.39 -4.07 2.53
C GLU A 46 -13.22 -4.82 1.86
N ARG A 47 -12.49 -4.13 0.97
CA ARG A 47 -11.31 -4.70 0.29
C ARG A 47 -10.19 -5.01 1.26
N HIS A 48 -9.91 -4.12 2.21
CA HIS A 48 -8.92 -4.31 3.26
C HIS A 48 -9.20 -5.56 4.08
N ASP A 49 -10.42 -5.68 4.60
CA ASP A 49 -10.80 -6.78 5.47
C ASP A 49 -10.71 -8.11 4.72
N TYR A 50 -11.15 -8.15 3.46
CA TYR A 50 -10.97 -9.30 2.58
C TYR A 50 -9.48 -9.65 2.38
N VAL A 51 -8.66 -8.69 1.98
CA VAL A 51 -7.24 -8.94 1.65
C VAL A 51 -6.47 -9.41 2.87
N VAL A 52 -6.67 -8.78 4.03
CA VAL A 52 -5.99 -9.19 5.28
C VAL A 52 -6.36 -10.63 5.65
N ALA A 53 -7.64 -10.98 5.62
CA ALA A 53 -8.10 -12.33 5.92
C ALA A 53 -7.55 -13.35 4.90
N ALA A 54 -7.62 -13.03 3.61
CA ALA A 54 -7.19 -13.91 2.53
C ALA A 54 -5.66 -14.13 2.52
N LEU A 55 -4.86 -13.09 2.75
CA LEU A 55 -3.40 -13.21 2.86
C LEU A 55 -2.98 -14.08 4.06
N ASN A 56 -3.67 -13.99 5.19
CA ASN A 56 -3.41 -14.86 6.33
C ASN A 56 -3.79 -16.34 6.08
N GLY A 57 -4.55 -16.62 5.04
CA GLY A 57 -4.81 -17.98 4.55
C GLY A 57 -3.72 -18.53 3.61
N VAL A 58 -2.79 -17.70 3.16
CA VAL A 58 -1.68 -18.15 2.28
C VAL A 58 -0.54 -18.72 3.15
N PRO A 59 -0.03 -19.93 2.85
CA PRO A 59 1.08 -20.49 3.61
C PRO A 59 2.29 -19.56 3.69
N GLY A 60 2.77 -19.31 4.91
CA GLY A 60 3.96 -18.47 5.14
C GLY A 60 3.74 -16.97 5.05
N PHE A 61 2.49 -16.50 4.92
CA PHE A 61 2.12 -15.09 4.97
C PHE A 61 1.55 -14.73 6.33
N LYS A 62 1.88 -13.55 6.86
CA LYS A 62 1.33 -12.98 8.11
C LYS A 62 1.03 -11.49 7.87
N CYS A 63 -0.24 -11.14 7.76
CA CYS A 63 -0.71 -9.79 7.49
C CYS A 63 -1.44 -9.23 8.71
N LEU A 64 -0.94 -8.13 9.25
CA LEU A 64 -1.65 -7.38 10.29
C LEU A 64 -2.62 -6.38 9.63
N PRO A 65 -3.79 -6.14 10.24
CA PRO A 65 -4.70 -5.11 9.74
C PRO A 65 -4.08 -3.72 9.92
N SER A 66 -4.28 -2.85 8.94
CA SER A 66 -3.86 -1.45 9.00
C SER A 66 -5.04 -0.54 9.32
N ALA A 67 -4.78 0.58 10.00
CA ALA A 67 -5.80 1.57 10.33
C ALA A 67 -6.15 2.51 9.15
N GLY A 68 -5.41 2.43 8.06
CA GLY A 68 -5.59 3.29 6.89
C GLY A 68 -4.77 2.82 5.70
N THR A 69 -4.62 3.70 4.71
CA THR A 69 -3.93 3.44 3.44
C THR A 69 -4.72 2.52 2.49
N PHE A 70 -4.15 2.19 1.34
CA PHE A 70 -4.75 1.35 0.30
C PHE A 70 -3.85 0.16 -0.07
N TYR A 71 -2.93 -0.22 0.81
CA TYR A 71 -2.07 -1.40 0.65
C TYR A 71 -1.98 -2.23 1.93
N ALA A 72 -1.80 -3.53 1.76
CA ALA A 72 -1.44 -4.48 2.79
C ALA A 72 0.09 -4.70 2.80
N PHE A 73 0.64 -5.02 3.97
CA PHE A 73 2.07 -5.21 4.16
C PHE A 73 2.37 -6.50 4.95
N PRO A 74 2.13 -7.69 4.34
CA PRO A 74 2.37 -8.96 4.99
C PRO A 74 3.87 -9.24 5.19
N ASN A 75 4.22 -9.84 6.33
CA ASN A 75 5.46 -10.57 6.50
C ASN A 75 5.38 -11.87 5.69
N VAL A 76 6.41 -12.16 4.89
CA VAL A 76 6.49 -13.33 4.01
C VAL A 76 7.76 -14.15 4.21
N SER A 77 8.44 -13.95 5.34
CA SER A 77 9.71 -14.62 5.64
C SER A 77 9.58 -16.14 5.66
N ASP A 78 8.44 -16.67 6.10
CA ASP A 78 8.19 -18.11 6.13
C ASP A 78 7.97 -18.66 4.72
N ALA A 79 7.29 -17.93 3.84
CA ALA A 79 7.12 -18.29 2.43
C ALA A 79 8.46 -18.26 1.67
N ILE A 80 9.30 -17.26 1.91
CA ILE A 80 10.66 -17.18 1.32
C ILE A 80 11.46 -18.43 1.70
N ARG A 81 11.45 -18.80 2.99
CA ARG A 81 12.18 -20.00 3.46
C ARG A 81 11.62 -21.30 2.87
N SER A 82 10.31 -21.46 2.85
CA SER A 82 9.68 -22.69 2.33
C SER A 82 9.94 -22.92 0.85
N LYS A 83 10.08 -21.83 0.08
CA LYS A 83 10.41 -21.90 -1.36
C LYS A 83 11.92 -21.91 -1.64
N GLY A 84 12.78 -21.89 -0.62
CA GLY A 84 14.23 -21.85 -0.80
C GLY A 84 14.72 -20.58 -1.50
N LEU A 85 13.99 -19.48 -1.39
CA LEU A 85 14.32 -18.19 -2.01
C LEU A 85 15.31 -17.42 -1.15
N LYS A 86 16.08 -16.53 -1.79
CA LYS A 86 17.09 -15.72 -1.13
C LYS A 86 16.48 -14.62 -0.24
N ASP A 87 15.49 -13.91 -0.78
CA ASP A 87 14.94 -12.70 -0.17
C ASP A 87 13.54 -12.36 -0.74
N ASP A 88 12.98 -11.24 -0.28
CA ASP A 88 11.69 -10.70 -0.72
C ASP A 88 11.70 -10.21 -2.18
N LEU A 89 12.86 -9.83 -2.72
CA LEU A 89 13.00 -9.49 -4.13
C LEU A 89 12.79 -10.75 -4.99
N ALA A 90 13.46 -11.86 -4.66
CA ALA A 90 13.32 -13.13 -5.37
C ALA A 90 11.86 -13.65 -5.29
N LEU A 91 11.17 -13.44 -4.16
CA LEU A 91 9.75 -13.78 -4.04
C LEU A 91 8.87 -12.89 -4.92
N SER A 92 9.17 -11.59 -5.00
CA SER A 92 8.46 -10.65 -5.90
C SER A 92 8.62 -11.04 -7.37
N GLU A 93 9.82 -11.44 -7.78
CA GLU A 93 10.10 -11.92 -9.13
C GLU A 93 9.37 -13.25 -9.43
N LEU A 94 9.33 -14.17 -8.47
CA LEU A 94 8.58 -15.42 -8.61
C LEU A 94 7.09 -15.16 -8.80
N LEU A 95 6.50 -14.28 -7.99
CA LEU A 95 5.08 -13.90 -8.08
C LEU A 95 4.78 -13.20 -9.42
N LEU A 96 5.68 -12.35 -9.90
CA LEU A 96 5.52 -11.68 -11.19
C LEU A 96 5.57 -12.68 -12.35
N ASN A 97 6.60 -13.53 -12.40
CA ASN A 97 6.86 -14.41 -13.54
C ASN A 97 5.91 -15.62 -13.59
N SER A 98 5.57 -16.21 -12.44
CA SER A 98 4.74 -17.42 -12.35
C SER A 98 3.28 -17.16 -11.98
N GLY A 99 3.01 -16.03 -11.35
CA GLY A 99 1.67 -15.64 -10.90
C GLY A 99 1.04 -14.48 -11.66
N GLU A 100 1.84 -13.75 -12.44
CA GLU A 100 1.44 -12.49 -13.08
C GLU A 100 0.93 -11.47 -12.04
N ILE A 101 1.58 -11.45 -10.86
CA ILE A 101 1.25 -10.58 -9.74
C ILE A 101 2.41 -9.62 -9.49
N ALA A 102 2.15 -8.34 -9.73
CA ALA A 102 3.10 -7.26 -9.42
C ALA A 102 2.94 -6.84 -7.95
N VAL A 103 4.01 -6.99 -7.17
CA VAL A 103 4.11 -6.54 -5.77
C VAL A 103 5.42 -5.78 -5.58
N VAL A 104 5.53 -5.03 -4.50
CA VAL A 104 6.77 -4.31 -4.18
C VAL A 104 7.46 -5.02 -3.01
N PRO A 105 8.74 -5.39 -3.14
CA PRO A 105 9.50 -5.99 -2.05
C PRO A 105 9.65 -5.01 -0.88
N GLY A 106 9.53 -5.50 0.34
CA GLY A 106 9.59 -4.71 1.56
C GLY A 106 10.97 -4.09 1.79
N SER A 107 12.03 -4.73 1.29
CA SER A 107 13.40 -4.21 1.32
C SER A 107 13.51 -2.81 0.69
N ALA A 108 12.68 -2.47 -0.31
CA ALA A 108 12.57 -1.13 -0.89
C ALA A 108 12.09 -0.06 0.13
N PHE A 109 11.53 -0.50 1.26
CA PHE A 109 11.04 0.35 2.36
C PHE A 109 11.84 0.13 3.66
N GLY A 110 13.01 -0.53 3.58
CA GLY A 110 13.80 -0.88 4.75
C GLY A 110 13.23 -2.01 5.61
N ALA A 111 12.30 -2.81 5.09
CA ALA A 111 11.64 -3.92 5.77
C ALA A 111 11.81 -5.25 4.98
N PRO A 112 13.02 -5.84 4.98
CA PRO A 112 13.24 -7.12 4.29
C PRO A 112 12.35 -8.22 4.88
N GLY A 113 11.93 -9.16 4.02
CA GLY A 113 11.00 -10.24 4.40
C GLY A 113 9.53 -9.82 4.40
N TYR A 114 9.20 -8.67 3.83
CA TYR A 114 7.83 -8.18 3.63
C TYR A 114 7.53 -7.96 2.16
N LEU A 115 6.24 -7.87 1.83
CA LEU A 115 5.75 -7.43 0.52
C LEU A 115 4.71 -6.34 0.69
N ARG A 116 4.64 -5.40 -0.26
CA ARG A 116 3.56 -4.42 -0.33
C ARG A 116 2.63 -4.76 -1.48
N LEU A 117 1.35 -4.97 -1.16
CA LEU A 117 0.29 -5.24 -2.11
C LEU A 117 -0.75 -4.11 -2.06
N SER A 118 -1.05 -3.49 -3.21
CA SER A 118 -2.15 -2.53 -3.29
C SER A 118 -3.50 -3.24 -3.38
N PHE A 119 -4.50 -2.76 -2.66
CA PHE A 119 -5.89 -3.18 -2.81
C PHE A 119 -6.79 -2.10 -3.45
N ALA A 120 -6.18 -1.14 -4.15
CA ALA A 120 -6.89 -0.10 -4.90
C ALA A 120 -7.37 -0.60 -6.28
N CYS A 121 -8.05 -1.74 -6.30
CA CYS A 121 -8.65 -2.34 -7.50
C CYS A 121 -9.97 -3.02 -7.14
N SER A 122 -10.65 -3.67 -8.08
CA SER A 122 -11.94 -4.33 -7.79
C SER A 122 -11.75 -5.54 -6.86
N LEU A 123 -12.81 -5.90 -6.15
CA LEU A 123 -12.78 -7.08 -5.25
C LEU A 123 -12.55 -8.37 -6.05
N GLU A 124 -13.07 -8.46 -7.27
CA GLU A 124 -12.85 -9.58 -8.19
C GLU A 124 -11.38 -9.72 -8.56
N THR A 125 -10.72 -8.61 -8.89
CA THR A 125 -9.27 -8.58 -9.18
C THR A 125 -8.47 -9.04 -7.96
N LEU A 126 -8.85 -8.62 -6.76
CA LEU A 126 -8.19 -9.05 -5.51
C LEU A 126 -8.36 -10.54 -5.27
N LYS A 127 -9.57 -11.09 -5.46
CA LYS A 127 -9.84 -12.53 -5.34
C LYS A 127 -8.97 -13.34 -6.29
N GLU A 128 -8.87 -12.91 -7.54
CA GLU A 128 -8.03 -13.57 -8.54
C GLU A 128 -6.54 -13.46 -8.18
N ALA A 129 -6.08 -12.30 -7.72
CA ALA A 129 -4.70 -12.11 -7.27
C ALA A 129 -4.35 -13.06 -6.11
N ILE A 130 -5.20 -13.15 -5.09
CA ILE A 130 -4.98 -14.07 -3.97
C ILE A 130 -4.97 -15.53 -4.44
N ARG A 131 -5.87 -15.93 -5.33
CA ARG A 131 -5.89 -17.28 -5.92
C ARG A 131 -4.57 -17.60 -6.62
N ARG A 132 -4.02 -16.66 -7.39
CA ARG A 132 -2.73 -16.82 -8.08
C ARG A 132 -1.57 -16.90 -7.10
N ILE A 133 -1.54 -16.01 -6.08
CA ILE A 133 -0.53 -16.06 -5.01
C ILE A 133 -0.55 -17.43 -4.34
N THR A 134 -1.73 -17.92 -3.93
CA THR A 134 -1.88 -19.22 -3.27
C THR A 134 -1.37 -20.36 -4.16
N ARG A 135 -1.67 -20.33 -5.46
CA ARG A 135 -1.18 -21.34 -6.43
C ARG A 135 0.36 -21.36 -6.54
N VAL A 136 1.01 -20.19 -6.52
CA VAL A 136 2.46 -20.06 -6.65
C VAL A 136 3.16 -20.47 -5.36
N ILE A 137 2.55 -20.15 -4.22
CA ILE A 137 3.13 -20.41 -2.88
C ILE A 137 2.82 -21.83 -2.39
N GLY A 138 1.65 -22.38 -2.67
CA GLY A 138 1.29 -23.78 -2.33
C GLY A 138 1.96 -24.75 -3.25
#